data_d974a65c4e7d26ddd3a59ea9fde3c062
#
_entry.id   d974a65c4e7d26ddd3a59ea9fde3c062
#
_cell.length_a   1.000
_cell.length_b   1.000
_cell.length_c   1.000
_cell.angle_alpha   90.00
_cell.angle_beta   90.00
_cell.angle_gamma   90.00
#
_symmetry.space_group_name_H-M   'P 1'
#
loop_
_entity.id
_entity.type
_entity.pdbx_description
1 polymer ?
#
loop_
_entity_poly.entity_id
_entity_poly.type
_entity_poly.pdbx_seq_one_letter_code
_entity_poly.pdbx_strand_id
1 'polypeptide(L)'
;MSDKMIYLKTTETCNLDCPHCFTSGSNGRKVFWNVEKVKKWLSNLNDYQPKEESFNIALHGGEPFICKMKDLIDVAEHAYTFDREVELTISTNLVYKLTDERLDFIKKYIRGVATSWDITGRFQTPEQLALWEKNIATLLKISDDPE
;
A
#
# COMPACT_ATOMS: atom_id res chain seq x y z
N MET A 1 24.90 4.38 0.13
CA MET A 1 23.69 5.17 0.47
C MET A 1 22.88 4.37 1.46
N SER A 2 22.40 4.97 2.50
CA SER A 2 21.46 4.31 3.41
C SER A 2 20.04 4.66 2.99
N ASP A 3 19.19 3.65 2.88
CA ASP A 3 17.79 3.83 2.57
C ASP A 3 17.00 3.92 3.88
N LYS A 4 16.15 4.93 3.99
CA LYS A 4 15.26 5.07 5.12
C LYS A 4 13.93 4.38 4.82
N MET A 5 13.68 3.26 5.49
CA MET A 5 12.39 2.57 5.39
C MET A 5 11.35 3.27 6.28
N ILE A 6 10.24 3.64 5.68
CA ILE A 6 9.12 4.33 6.34
C ILE A 6 7.85 3.51 6.15
N TYR A 7 7.24 3.07 7.24
CA TYR A 7 5.97 2.36 7.19
C TYR A 7 4.82 3.30 7.52
N LEU A 8 3.92 3.50 6.57
CA LEU A 8 2.71 4.29 6.76
C LEU A 8 1.50 3.37 6.92
N LYS A 9 0.98 3.33 8.14
CA LYS A 9 -0.26 2.61 8.43
C LYS A 9 -1.46 3.45 7.96
N THR A 10 -2.06 3.06 6.84
CA THR A 10 -3.15 3.81 6.21
C THR A 10 -4.48 3.64 6.93
N THR A 11 -4.73 2.44 7.46
CA THR A 11 -5.95 2.08 8.17
C THR A 11 -5.73 0.84 9.03
N GLU A 12 -6.60 0.61 10.00
CA GLU A 12 -6.73 -0.68 10.69
C GLU A 12 -7.85 -1.54 10.11
N THR A 13 -8.61 -1.02 9.17
CA THR A 13 -9.72 -1.72 8.51
C THR A 13 -9.23 -2.64 7.41
N CYS A 14 -9.78 -3.84 7.35
CA CYS A 14 -9.52 -4.83 6.29
C CYS A 14 -10.82 -5.48 5.85
N ASN A 15 -10.82 -6.03 4.64
CA ASN A 15 -11.90 -6.83 4.09
C ASN A 15 -11.68 -8.35 4.27
N LEU A 16 -10.56 -8.74 4.88
CA LEU A 16 -10.25 -10.11 5.28
C LEU A 16 -10.24 -10.26 6.80
N ASP A 17 -10.37 -11.49 7.25
CA ASP A 17 -10.35 -11.86 8.66
C ASP A 17 -9.35 -13.00 8.89
N CYS A 18 -8.08 -12.72 8.61
CA CYS A 18 -7.01 -13.71 8.76
C CYS A 18 -6.80 -14.05 10.25
N PRO A 19 -6.75 -15.33 10.65
CA PRO A 19 -6.61 -15.73 12.06
C PRO A 19 -5.35 -15.19 12.73
N HIS A 20 -4.29 -14.97 11.99
CA HIS A 20 -3.00 -14.46 12.48
C HIS A 20 -2.85 -12.93 12.35
N CYS A 21 -3.94 -12.21 12.02
CA CYS A 21 -3.88 -10.77 11.82
C CYS A 21 -3.83 -10.02 13.17
N PHE A 22 -2.78 -9.25 13.37
CA PHE A 22 -2.62 -8.46 14.60
C PHE A 22 -3.52 -7.21 14.66
N THR A 23 -4.15 -6.82 13.53
CA THR A 23 -5.15 -5.74 13.50
C THR A 23 -6.59 -6.24 13.60
N SER A 24 -6.79 -7.52 13.78
CA SER A 24 -8.11 -8.19 13.83
C SER A 24 -8.94 -8.08 12.53
N GLY A 25 -8.32 -7.77 11.42
CA GLY A 25 -8.95 -7.79 10.10
C GLY A 25 -10.24 -6.99 10.00
N SER A 26 -11.30 -7.63 9.49
CA SER A 26 -12.62 -7.01 9.33
C SER A 26 -13.33 -6.70 10.65
N ASN A 27 -12.93 -7.37 11.75
CA ASN A 27 -13.44 -7.15 13.10
C ASN A 27 -12.65 -6.07 13.87
N GLY A 28 -11.57 -5.55 13.27
CA GLY A 28 -10.75 -4.50 13.84
C GLY A 28 -11.44 -3.13 13.89
N ARG A 29 -10.74 -2.15 14.45
CA ARG A 29 -11.23 -0.78 14.54
C ARG A 29 -11.35 -0.15 13.15
N LYS A 30 -12.43 0.60 12.92
CA LYS A 30 -12.65 1.38 11.68
C LYS A 30 -11.89 2.71 11.76
N VAL A 31 -10.57 2.63 11.75
CA VAL A 31 -9.68 3.78 11.88
C VAL A 31 -8.93 4.00 10.58
N PHE A 32 -8.94 5.23 10.09
CA PHE A 32 -8.20 5.67 8.91
C PHE A 32 -7.18 6.73 9.31
N TRP A 33 -6.10 6.83 8.53
CA TRP A 33 -5.09 7.86 8.71
C TRP A 33 -5.65 9.27 8.54
N ASN A 34 -4.95 10.24 9.10
CA ASN A 34 -5.22 11.66 8.82
C ASN A 34 -4.18 12.14 7.79
N VAL A 35 -4.62 12.35 6.57
CA VAL A 35 -3.76 12.67 5.41
C VAL A 35 -2.93 13.94 5.66
N GLU A 36 -3.53 15.01 6.19
CA GLU A 36 -2.81 16.25 6.45
C GLU A 36 -1.71 16.08 7.52
N LYS A 37 -1.99 15.30 8.57
CA LYS A 37 -0.99 14.98 9.58
C LYS A 37 0.15 14.12 9.01
N VAL A 38 -0.17 13.15 8.16
CA VAL A 38 0.82 12.30 7.50
C VAL A 38 1.72 13.15 6.58
N LYS A 39 1.15 14.00 5.75
CA LYS A 39 1.91 14.91 4.87
C LYS A 39 2.83 15.83 5.67
N LYS A 40 2.33 16.42 6.74
CA LYS A 40 3.14 17.26 7.63
C LYS A 40 4.29 16.48 8.28
N TRP A 41 4.01 15.27 8.75
CA TRP A 41 5.03 14.42 9.35
C TRP A 41 6.10 14.02 8.34
N LEU A 42 5.71 13.63 7.11
CA LEU A 42 6.66 13.32 6.03
C LEU A 42 7.52 14.52 5.66
N SER A 43 6.94 15.73 5.59
CA SER A 43 7.70 16.95 5.32
C SER A 43 8.72 17.23 6.43
N ASN A 44 8.33 17.10 7.69
CA ASN A 44 9.26 17.26 8.81
C ASN A 44 10.38 16.22 8.73
N LEU A 45 10.05 14.97 8.42
CA LEU A 45 11.05 13.92 8.28
C LEU A 45 12.02 14.22 7.12
N ASN A 46 11.50 14.72 6.00
CA ASN A 46 12.33 15.15 4.86
C ASN A 46 13.29 16.26 5.23
N ASP A 47 12.88 17.21 6.07
CA ASP A 47 13.72 18.31 6.51
C ASP A 47 14.80 17.87 7.51
N TYR A 48 14.48 16.89 8.37
CA TYR A 48 15.39 16.40 9.40
C TYR A 48 16.42 15.38 8.93
N GLN A 49 16.10 14.57 7.93
CA GLN A 49 16.98 13.51 7.46
C GLN A 49 18.04 14.04 6.49
N PRO A 50 19.27 13.49 6.50
CA PRO A 50 20.28 13.80 5.51
C PRO A 50 19.74 13.67 4.08
N LYS A 51 20.07 14.62 3.21
CA LYS A 51 19.53 14.67 1.84
C LYS A 51 20.02 13.52 0.95
N GLU A 52 21.13 12.91 1.31
CA GLU A 52 21.73 11.77 0.63
C GLU A 52 21.00 10.44 0.90
N GLU A 53 20.13 10.41 1.92
CA GLU A 53 19.31 9.23 2.23
C GLU A 53 18.07 9.20 1.34
N SER A 54 17.81 8.09 0.67
CA SER A 54 16.57 7.85 -0.04
C SER A 54 15.43 7.46 0.92
N PHE A 55 14.21 7.69 0.52
CA PHE A 55 13.02 7.23 1.26
C PHE A 55 12.35 6.07 0.52
N ASN A 56 12.22 4.95 1.21
CA ASN A 56 11.39 3.84 0.79
C ASN A 56 10.13 3.81 1.66
N ILE A 57 9.02 4.25 1.11
CA ILE A 57 7.77 4.44 1.85
C ILE A 57 6.83 3.27 1.53
N ALA A 58 6.54 2.46 2.53
CA ALA A 58 5.62 1.33 2.43
C ALA A 58 4.23 1.70 2.95
N LEU A 59 3.24 1.70 2.07
CA LEU A 59 1.83 1.83 2.43
C LEU A 59 1.32 0.47 2.91
N HIS A 60 0.87 0.41 4.14
CA HIS A 60 0.30 -0.81 4.71
C HIS A 60 -0.79 -0.50 5.74
N GLY A 61 -1.25 -1.51 6.47
CA GLY A 61 -2.26 -1.36 7.51
C GLY A 61 -3.11 -2.62 7.60
N GLY A 62 -4.43 -2.46 7.66
CA GLY A 62 -5.37 -3.49 7.28
C GLY A 62 -5.29 -3.72 5.77
N GLU A 63 -6.19 -3.10 5.01
CA GLU A 63 -6.10 -3.10 3.53
C GLU A 63 -6.02 -1.65 3.02
N PRO A 64 -4.87 -1.19 2.48
CA PRO A 64 -4.73 0.18 2.01
C PRO A 64 -5.76 0.61 0.98
N PHE A 65 -6.17 -0.28 0.07
CA PHE A 65 -7.16 0.04 -0.96
C PHE A 65 -8.62 0.14 -0.48
N ILE A 66 -8.85 0.01 0.83
CA ILE A 66 -10.11 0.44 1.45
C ILE A 66 -10.13 1.96 1.66
N CYS A 67 -8.97 2.59 1.77
CA CYS A 67 -8.88 4.05 1.83
C CYS A 67 -9.41 4.69 0.53
N LYS A 68 -9.83 5.93 0.63
CA LYS A 68 -10.22 6.70 -0.56
C LYS A 68 -9.00 6.84 -1.48
N MET A 69 -9.17 6.58 -2.77
CA MET A 69 -8.10 6.72 -3.76
C MET A 69 -7.49 8.13 -3.75
N LYS A 70 -8.31 9.15 -3.59
CA LYS A 70 -7.86 10.54 -3.45
C LYS A 70 -6.82 10.70 -2.34
N ASP A 71 -7.01 10.05 -1.20
CA ASP A 71 -6.12 10.15 -0.05
C ASP A 71 -4.77 9.46 -0.33
N LEU A 72 -4.80 8.30 -0.98
CA LEU A 72 -3.60 7.58 -1.40
C LEU A 72 -2.79 8.40 -2.42
N ILE A 73 -3.47 8.97 -3.42
CA ILE A 73 -2.86 9.81 -4.45
C ILE A 73 -2.25 11.07 -3.81
N ASP A 74 -2.96 11.75 -2.93
CA ASP A 74 -2.48 12.99 -2.28
C ASP A 74 -1.19 12.75 -1.49
N VAL A 75 -1.12 11.67 -0.73
CA VAL A 75 0.10 11.32 0.02
C VAL A 75 1.24 10.92 -0.93
N ALA A 76 0.95 10.14 -1.98
CA ALA A 76 1.95 9.74 -2.96
C ALA A 76 2.53 10.96 -3.70
N GLU A 77 1.70 11.84 -4.21
CA GLU A 77 2.13 13.06 -4.90
C GLU A 77 2.94 13.96 -3.97
N HIS A 78 2.52 14.11 -2.71
CA HIS A 78 3.27 14.88 -1.72
C HIS A 78 4.68 14.30 -1.49
N ALA A 79 4.81 12.99 -1.33
CA ALA A 79 6.09 12.34 -1.11
C ALA A 79 7.04 12.53 -2.30
N TYR A 80 6.53 12.47 -3.53
CA TYR A 80 7.33 12.67 -4.74
C TYR A 80 7.73 14.14 -5.00
N THR A 81 7.26 15.10 -4.19
CA THR A 81 7.75 16.49 -4.26
C THR A 81 9.07 16.71 -3.53
N PHE A 82 9.52 15.72 -2.75
CA PHE A 82 10.74 15.87 -1.94
C PHE A 82 12.00 15.94 -2.82
N ASP A 83 13.00 16.66 -2.34
CA ASP A 83 14.28 16.87 -2.99
C ASP A 83 15.27 15.70 -2.74
N ARG A 84 14.76 14.48 -2.79
CA ARG A 84 15.49 13.22 -2.63
C ARG A 84 14.84 12.12 -3.44
N GLU A 85 15.54 10.99 -3.58
CA GLU A 85 14.95 9.79 -4.16
C GLU A 85 13.88 9.24 -3.23
N VAL A 86 12.69 9.00 -3.77
CA VAL A 86 11.54 8.43 -3.08
C VAL A 86 10.99 7.26 -3.88
N GLU A 87 10.81 6.13 -3.23
CA GLU A 87 10.09 4.98 -3.77
C GLU A 87 8.89 4.65 -2.88
N LEU A 88 7.73 4.43 -3.49
CA LEU A 88 6.55 3.93 -2.79
C LEU A 88 6.33 2.45 -3.10
N THR A 89 6.08 1.69 -2.05
CA THR A 89 5.63 0.30 -2.12
C THR A 89 4.28 0.17 -1.42
N ILE A 90 3.53 -0.88 -1.73
CA ILE A 90 2.24 -1.14 -1.09
C ILE A 90 2.12 -2.60 -0.68
N SER A 91 1.70 -2.83 0.56
CA SER A 91 1.32 -4.16 1.06
C SER A 91 -0.19 -4.28 0.99
N THR A 92 -0.67 -5.17 0.15
CA THR A 92 -2.11 -5.35 -0.12
C THR A 92 -2.50 -6.82 -0.19
N ASN A 93 -3.72 -7.15 0.21
CA ASN A 93 -4.20 -8.51 0.16
C ASN A 93 -4.64 -8.97 -1.24
N LEU A 94 -4.84 -8.05 -2.18
CA LEU A 94 -5.30 -8.30 -3.55
C LEU A 94 -6.66 -9.02 -3.66
N VAL A 95 -7.47 -9.02 -2.60
CA VAL A 95 -8.79 -9.64 -2.57
C VAL A 95 -9.87 -8.57 -2.71
N TYR A 96 -9.87 -7.88 -3.83
CA TYR A 96 -10.82 -6.84 -4.20
C TYR A 96 -10.87 -6.70 -5.73
N LYS A 97 -11.88 -5.99 -6.24
CA LYS A 97 -11.90 -5.62 -7.66
C LYS A 97 -10.76 -4.65 -7.96
N LEU A 98 -9.84 -5.05 -8.82
CA LEU A 98 -8.76 -4.20 -9.32
C LEU A 98 -9.34 -3.27 -10.40
N THR A 99 -9.88 -2.12 -9.95
CA THR A 99 -10.45 -1.10 -10.83
C THR A 99 -9.37 -0.40 -11.63
N ASP A 100 -9.75 0.25 -12.73
CA ASP A 100 -8.82 1.04 -13.54
C ASP A 100 -8.12 2.12 -12.70
N GLU A 101 -8.84 2.79 -11.80
CA GLU A 101 -8.29 3.79 -10.88
C GLU A 101 -7.20 3.22 -9.96
N ARG A 102 -7.42 2.02 -9.39
CA ARG A 102 -6.42 1.32 -8.56
C ARG A 102 -5.22 0.89 -9.39
N LEU A 103 -5.47 0.39 -10.59
CA LEU A 103 -4.42 -0.04 -11.50
C LEU A 103 -3.56 1.15 -11.94
N ASP A 104 -4.17 2.27 -12.30
CA ASP A 104 -3.48 3.51 -12.68
C ASP A 104 -2.64 4.05 -11.52
N PHE A 105 -3.16 3.99 -10.29
CA PHE A 105 -2.41 4.35 -9.10
C PHE A 105 -1.16 3.48 -8.92
N ILE A 106 -1.29 2.16 -9.07
CA ILE A 106 -0.16 1.24 -8.97
C ILE A 106 0.87 1.55 -10.06
N LYS A 107 0.45 1.67 -11.30
CA LYS A 107 1.34 1.96 -12.43
C LYS A 107 2.09 3.29 -12.25
N LYS A 108 1.41 4.32 -11.77
CA LYS A 108 1.96 5.67 -11.69
C LYS A 108 2.85 5.89 -10.48
N TYR A 109 2.48 5.35 -9.31
CA TYR A 109 3.10 5.72 -8.05
C TYR A 109 3.83 4.58 -7.34
N ILE A 110 3.48 3.33 -7.61
CA ILE A 110 3.96 2.19 -6.84
C ILE A 110 5.10 1.48 -7.54
N ARG A 111 6.25 1.44 -6.88
CA ARG A 111 7.45 0.73 -7.37
C ARG A 111 7.37 -0.78 -7.14
N GLY A 112 6.72 -1.21 -6.07
CA GLY A 112 6.60 -2.62 -5.71
C GLY A 112 5.32 -2.93 -4.96
N VAL A 113 4.70 -4.06 -5.30
CA VAL A 113 3.51 -4.58 -4.63
C VAL A 113 3.91 -5.81 -3.82
N ALA A 114 3.66 -5.78 -2.52
CA ALA A 114 3.81 -6.92 -1.64
C ALA A 114 2.44 -7.51 -1.32
N THR A 115 2.31 -8.81 -1.44
CA THR A 115 1.12 -9.55 -1.03
C THR A 115 1.53 -10.84 -0.33
N SER A 116 0.62 -11.43 0.43
CA SER A 116 0.87 -12.68 1.12
C SER A 116 -0.09 -13.74 0.64
N TRP A 117 0.43 -14.95 0.56
CA TRP A 117 -0.34 -16.17 0.37
C TRP A 117 -0.04 -17.14 1.52
N ASP A 118 -1.06 -17.82 2.02
CA ASP A 118 -0.89 -18.92 2.96
C ASP A 118 -1.92 -20.03 2.68
N ILE A 119 -1.58 -21.22 3.12
CA ILE A 119 -2.38 -22.42 2.85
C ILE A 119 -3.70 -22.39 3.63
N THR A 120 -3.72 -21.74 4.78
CA THR A 120 -4.86 -21.77 5.69
C THR A 120 -5.21 -20.40 6.25
N GLY A 121 -6.47 -20.06 6.19
CA GLY A 121 -7.06 -18.95 6.95
C GLY A 121 -7.07 -17.57 6.29
N ARG A 122 -6.29 -17.33 5.23
CA ARG A 122 -6.34 -16.04 4.52
C ARG A 122 -7.56 -15.93 3.63
N PHE A 123 -7.76 -16.94 2.77
CA PHE A 123 -8.89 -17.00 1.86
C PHE A 123 -9.98 -17.86 2.46
N GLN A 124 -11.09 -17.23 2.81
CA GLN A 124 -12.22 -17.90 3.46
C GLN A 124 -13.17 -18.56 2.45
N THR A 125 -13.07 -18.15 1.18
CA THR A 125 -13.87 -18.68 0.09
C THR A 125 -13.01 -18.93 -1.16
N PRO A 126 -13.41 -19.88 -2.05
CA PRO A 126 -12.74 -20.10 -3.34
C PRO A 126 -12.72 -18.85 -4.22
N GLU A 127 -13.76 -18.01 -4.14
CA GLU A 127 -13.89 -16.78 -4.90
C GLU A 127 -12.82 -15.76 -4.49
N GLN A 128 -12.46 -15.68 -3.21
CA GLN A 128 -11.38 -14.83 -2.73
C GLN A 128 -10.03 -15.26 -3.30
N LEU A 129 -9.73 -16.54 -3.29
CA LEU A 129 -8.51 -17.07 -3.91
C LEU A 129 -8.46 -16.79 -5.41
N ALA A 130 -9.55 -17.05 -6.13
CA ALA A 130 -9.63 -16.81 -7.57
C ALA A 130 -9.42 -15.31 -7.91
N LEU A 131 -9.96 -14.41 -7.10
CA LEU A 131 -9.77 -12.98 -7.26
C LEU A 131 -8.31 -12.56 -7.02
N TRP A 132 -7.68 -13.10 -6.00
CA TRP A 132 -6.26 -12.90 -5.72
C TRP A 132 -5.37 -13.38 -6.88
N GLU A 133 -5.60 -14.58 -7.39
CA GLU A 133 -4.86 -15.15 -8.52
C GLU A 133 -5.03 -14.29 -9.79
N LYS A 134 -6.24 -13.86 -10.09
CA LYS A 134 -6.56 -12.97 -11.21
C LYS A 134 -5.80 -11.64 -11.10
N ASN A 135 -5.79 -11.03 -9.92
CA ASN A 135 -5.15 -9.74 -9.69
C ASN A 135 -3.63 -9.86 -9.78
N ILE A 136 -3.04 -10.92 -9.25
CA ILE A 136 -1.60 -11.20 -9.42
C ILE A 136 -1.26 -11.36 -10.89
N ALA A 137 -2.01 -12.16 -11.63
CA ALA A 137 -1.76 -12.35 -13.06
C ALA A 137 -1.80 -11.03 -13.84
N THR A 138 -2.72 -10.13 -13.47
CA THR A 138 -2.81 -8.79 -14.06
C THR A 138 -1.57 -7.95 -13.75
N LEU A 139 -1.12 -7.95 -12.49
CA LEU A 139 0.05 -7.17 -12.08
C LEU A 139 1.37 -7.69 -12.69
N LEU A 140 1.52 -9.00 -12.81
CA LEU A 140 2.69 -9.61 -13.45
C LEU A 140 2.81 -9.21 -14.92
N LYS A 141 1.71 -9.15 -15.66
CA LYS A 141 1.72 -8.68 -17.06
C LYS A 141 2.19 -7.23 -17.19
N ILE A 142 1.86 -6.38 -16.22
CA ILE A 142 2.31 -4.98 -16.21
C ILE A 142 3.81 -4.89 -15.91
N SER A 143 4.31 -5.75 -15.03
CA SER A 143 5.74 -5.79 -14.70
C SER A 143 6.61 -6.26 -15.88
N ASP A 144 6.07 -7.13 -16.73
CA ASP A 144 6.78 -7.69 -17.88
C ASP A 144 6.74 -6.78 -19.13
N ASP A 145 5.87 -5.75 -19.13
CA ASP A 145 5.73 -4.79 -20.22
C ASP A 145 5.87 -3.35 -19.70
N PRO A 146 7.09 -2.93 -19.36
CA PRO A 146 7.35 -1.56 -18.94
C PRO A 146 7.39 -0.63 -20.16
N GLU A 147 6.24 -0.06 -20.57
CA GLU A 147 6.23 1.13 -21.42
C GLU A 147 6.65 2.38 -20.66
#